data_ec09124c1739143a2cab44a295e16cc0
#
_entry.id   ec09124c1739143a2cab44a295e16cc0
#
_cell.length_a   1.000
_cell.length_b   1.000
_cell.length_c   1.000
_cell.angle_alpha   90.00
_cell.angle_beta   90.00
_cell.angle_gamma   90.00
#
_symmetry.space_group_name_H-M   'P 1'
#
loop_
_entity.id
_entity.type
_entity.pdbx_description
1 polymer ?
#
loop_
_entity_poly.entity_id
_entity_poly.type
_entity_poly.pdbx_seq_one_letter_code
_entity_poly.pdbx_strand_id
1 'polypeptide(L)'
;INVFLNENKWTNNSYLEFEKINCSFLITIIDYSDSSFRANIEINSFRPVHNSNYNTKNFLFKDNGVNFNYNINQSIIFSETRYESDLSSLLAFYSLIIIGYDKDTFSKNAGINQYNLAKKILDYSSSFSSSQMWSPSHNGGRINKFWLIDNLTSTNYLSIKEVNYNYHLNGLDLLVSDDIKAKTNIIDALLNFEKINRFRPNSLLQQIFF
;
A
#
# COMPACT_ATOMS: atom_id res chain seq x y z
N ILE A 1 10.85 -4.47 14.01
CA ILE A 1 10.01 -3.96 12.90
C ILE A 1 10.17 -2.45 12.78
N ASN A 2 9.96 -1.64 13.82
CA ASN A 2 10.08 -0.19 13.74
C ASN A 2 11.43 0.28 13.18
N VAL A 3 12.54 -0.28 13.67
CA VAL A 3 13.88 -0.02 13.14
C VAL A 3 13.94 -0.35 11.65
N PHE A 4 13.46 -1.52 11.25
CA PHE A 4 13.41 -1.95 9.85
C PHE A 4 12.64 -0.96 8.95
N LEU A 5 11.45 -0.53 9.38
CA LEU A 5 10.61 0.37 8.60
C LEU A 5 11.20 1.78 8.46
N ASN A 6 11.85 2.29 9.51
CA ASN A 6 12.33 3.67 9.57
C ASN A 6 13.78 3.86 9.12
N GLU A 7 14.62 2.85 9.20
CA GLU A 7 16.06 2.95 8.86
C GLU A 7 16.39 2.46 7.44
N ASN A 8 15.52 1.65 6.82
CA ASN A 8 15.72 1.28 5.42
C ASN A 8 15.45 2.46 4.48
N LYS A 9 16.33 2.63 3.50
CA LYS A 9 16.19 3.66 2.47
C LYS A 9 15.25 3.17 1.36
N TRP A 10 13.97 3.45 1.48
CA TRP A 10 12.93 3.02 0.53
C TRP A 10 12.90 3.80 -0.78
N THR A 11 13.53 4.97 -0.83
CA THR A 11 13.60 5.84 -2.01
C THR A 11 14.96 6.51 -2.09
N ASN A 12 15.28 7.10 -3.24
CA ASN A 12 16.52 7.88 -3.41
C ASN A 12 16.43 9.29 -2.83
N ASN A 13 15.24 9.72 -2.40
CA ASN A 13 15.02 11.04 -1.81
C ASN A 13 15.36 11.04 -0.32
N SER A 14 15.77 12.20 0.19
CA SER A 14 15.84 12.49 1.61
C SER A 14 14.56 13.20 2.02
N TYR A 15 14.00 12.82 3.16
CA TYR A 15 12.75 13.37 3.69
C TYR A 15 13.02 14.01 5.05
N LEU A 16 12.41 15.15 5.31
CA LEU A 16 12.36 15.76 6.62
C LEU A 16 11.39 14.98 7.52
N GLU A 17 11.50 15.16 8.84
CA GLU A 17 10.68 14.39 9.80
C GLU A 17 9.17 14.56 9.55
N PHE A 18 8.74 15.77 9.21
CA PHE A 18 7.33 16.08 8.94
C PHE A 18 6.85 15.62 7.54
N GLU A 19 7.76 15.17 6.66
CA GLU A 19 7.43 14.60 5.35
C GLU A 19 7.28 13.09 5.40
N LYS A 20 7.59 12.46 6.54
CA LYS A 20 7.44 11.03 6.72
C LYS A 20 5.96 10.63 6.69
N ILE A 21 5.68 9.53 6.00
CA ILE A 21 4.32 9.00 5.89
C ILE A 21 3.88 8.43 7.24
N ASN A 22 2.78 8.94 7.77
CA ASN A 22 2.17 8.36 8.97
C ASN A 22 1.48 7.05 8.59
N CYS A 23 2.02 5.94 9.08
CA CYS A 23 1.49 4.59 8.78
C CYS A 23 1.58 3.67 10.00
N SER A 24 0.76 2.62 9.98
CA SER A 24 0.79 1.58 10.99
C SER A 24 0.72 0.18 10.37
N PHE A 25 1.44 -0.75 11.00
CA PHE A 25 1.39 -2.19 10.73
C PHE A 25 0.91 -2.89 12.00
N LEU A 26 -0.31 -3.37 12.00
CA LEU A 26 -0.88 -4.17 13.09
C LEU A 26 -0.74 -5.65 12.73
N ILE A 27 0.14 -6.37 13.42
CA ILE A 27 0.36 -7.80 13.22
C ILE A 27 -0.32 -8.55 14.35
N THR A 28 -1.39 -9.26 14.04
CA THR A 28 -2.13 -10.09 15.00
C THR A 28 -1.74 -11.56 14.80
N ILE A 29 -1.01 -12.12 15.74
CA ILE A 29 -0.63 -13.54 15.73
C ILE A 29 -1.88 -14.38 15.97
N ILE A 30 -2.15 -15.31 15.04
CA ILE A 30 -3.26 -16.27 15.11
C ILE A 30 -2.78 -17.57 15.74
N ASP A 31 -1.58 -18.01 15.33
CA ASP A 31 -0.99 -19.27 15.76
C ASP A 31 0.53 -19.20 15.68
N TYR A 32 1.23 -19.98 16.51
CA TYR A 32 2.67 -20.06 16.48
C TYR A 32 3.17 -21.44 16.95
N SER A 33 4.28 -21.86 16.39
CA SER A 33 5.02 -23.05 16.84
C SER A 33 6.50 -22.76 16.68
N ASP A 34 7.24 -22.80 17.77
CA ASP A 34 8.68 -22.44 17.82
C ASP A 34 8.95 -21.06 17.22
N SER A 35 9.62 -21.01 16.07
CA SER A 35 9.93 -19.78 15.34
C SER A 35 8.99 -19.50 14.17
N SER A 36 7.98 -20.33 13.93
CA SER A 36 7.00 -20.18 12.86
C SER A 36 5.73 -19.51 13.36
N PHE A 37 5.29 -18.48 12.66
CA PHE A 37 4.13 -17.66 13.02
C PHE A 37 3.12 -17.64 11.88
N ARG A 38 1.83 -17.74 12.23
CA ARG A 38 0.71 -17.41 11.37
C ARG A 38 0.03 -16.17 11.91
N ALA A 39 -0.21 -15.18 11.05
CA ALA A 39 -0.72 -13.87 11.47
C ALA A 39 -1.68 -13.27 10.45
N ASN A 40 -2.44 -12.26 10.91
CA ASN A 40 -3.09 -11.27 10.06
C ASN A 40 -2.30 -9.97 10.18
N ILE A 41 -2.13 -9.26 9.05
CA ILE A 41 -1.51 -7.95 9.03
C ILE A 41 -2.54 -6.94 8.53
N GLU A 42 -2.77 -5.89 9.31
CA GLU A 42 -3.52 -4.72 8.88
C GLU A 42 -2.55 -3.55 8.67
N ILE A 43 -2.62 -2.95 7.49
CA ILE A 43 -1.74 -1.87 7.05
C ILE A 43 -2.60 -0.64 6.81
N ASN A 44 -2.25 0.46 7.49
CA ASN A 44 -2.91 1.75 7.33
C ASN A 44 -1.89 2.83 7.01
N SER A 45 -2.25 3.78 6.13
CA SER A 45 -1.51 5.04 6.01
C SER A 45 -2.44 6.24 5.98
N PHE A 46 -1.92 7.37 6.44
CA PHE A 46 -2.64 8.64 6.53
C PHE A 46 -1.82 9.73 5.85
N ARG A 47 -2.53 10.65 5.23
CA ARG A 47 -1.97 11.80 4.54
C ARG A 47 -2.53 13.09 5.15
N PRO A 48 -1.67 14.04 5.53
CA PRO A 48 -2.16 15.36 5.97
C PRO A 48 -2.81 16.10 4.79
N VAL A 49 -3.90 16.80 5.06
CA VAL A 49 -4.53 17.71 4.11
C VAL A 49 -3.83 19.07 4.21
N HIS A 50 -3.43 19.63 3.08
CA HIS A 50 -2.64 20.86 3.01
C HIS A 50 -3.31 22.02 3.77
N ASN A 51 -2.52 22.77 4.54
CA ASN A 51 -2.95 23.90 5.37
C ASN A 51 -4.11 23.59 6.33
N SER A 52 -4.23 22.36 6.81
CA SER A 52 -5.23 21.96 7.79
C SER A 52 -4.65 21.09 8.91
N ASN A 53 -5.42 20.89 9.96
CA ASN A 53 -5.11 19.93 11.04
C ASN A 53 -5.75 18.56 10.78
N TYR A 54 -6.26 18.33 9.58
CA TYR A 54 -6.98 17.12 9.21
C TYR A 54 -6.07 16.14 8.49
N ASN A 55 -6.18 14.85 8.86
CA ASN A 55 -5.54 13.76 8.14
C ASN A 55 -6.62 12.91 7.46
N THR A 56 -6.40 12.57 6.21
CA THR A 56 -7.25 11.61 5.49
C THR A 56 -6.58 10.24 5.46
N LYS A 57 -7.39 9.18 5.57
CA LYS A 57 -6.89 7.82 5.36
C LYS A 57 -6.60 7.67 3.87
N ASN A 58 -5.37 7.33 3.55
CA ASN A 58 -4.91 7.16 2.17
C ASN A 58 -4.92 5.71 1.74
N PHE A 59 -4.59 4.78 2.66
CA PHE A 59 -4.50 3.36 2.36
C PHE A 59 -4.97 2.53 3.55
N LEU A 60 -5.75 1.48 3.29
CA LEU A 60 -6.12 0.45 4.24
C LEU A 60 -6.12 -0.90 3.54
N PHE A 61 -5.36 -1.86 4.05
CA PHE A 61 -5.37 -3.22 3.54
C PHE A 61 -5.23 -4.24 4.66
N LYS A 62 -5.95 -5.36 4.54
CA LYS A 62 -5.85 -6.51 5.46
C LYS A 62 -5.35 -7.72 4.70
N ASP A 63 -4.20 -8.23 5.10
CA ASP A 63 -3.63 -9.47 4.59
C ASP A 63 -3.75 -10.56 5.64
N ASN A 64 -4.65 -11.48 5.41
CA ASN A 64 -4.99 -12.52 6.37
C ASN A 64 -4.19 -13.79 6.11
N GLY A 65 -3.85 -14.52 7.19
CA GLY A 65 -3.23 -15.84 7.10
C GLY A 65 -1.82 -15.82 6.50
N VAL A 66 -1.05 -14.76 6.74
CA VAL A 66 0.36 -14.73 6.37
C VAL A 66 1.17 -15.64 7.28
N ASN A 67 2.22 -16.26 6.73
CA ASN A 67 3.11 -17.13 7.47
C ASN A 67 4.54 -16.62 7.34
N PHE A 68 5.27 -16.60 8.45
CA PHE A 68 6.69 -16.23 8.46
C PHE A 68 7.43 -16.88 9.62
N ASN A 69 8.72 -17.03 9.46
CA ASN A 69 9.61 -17.48 10.53
C ASN A 69 10.35 -16.26 11.11
N TYR A 70 10.53 -16.26 12.43
CA TYR A 70 11.32 -15.25 13.13
C TYR A 70 11.91 -15.83 14.41
N ASN A 71 13.20 -15.64 14.63
CA ASN A 71 13.86 -15.98 15.89
C ASN A 71 14.13 -14.72 16.71
N ILE A 72 14.07 -14.85 18.03
CA ILE A 72 14.40 -13.76 18.96
C ILE A 72 15.81 -13.24 18.63
N ASN A 73 15.95 -11.92 18.55
CA ASN A 73 17.19 -11.21 18.20
C ASN A 73 17.69 -11.40 16.76
N GLN A 74 16.94 -12.05 15.89
CA GLN A 74 17.26 -12.08 14.47
C GLN A 74 17.11 -10.68 13.85
N SER A 75 18.14 -10.23 13.14
CA SER A 75 18.07 -9.02 12.34
C SER A 75 17.15 -9.24 11.14
N ILE A 76 16.21 -8.31 10.91
CA ILE A 76 15.38 -8.29 9.71
C ILE A 76 16.16 -7.53 8.64
N ILE A 77 16.56 -8.23 7.56
CA ILE A 77 17.36 -7.69 6.47
C ILE A 77 16.50 -7.63 5.22
N PHE A 78 16.62 -6.56 4.44
CA PHE A 78 15.97 -6.39 3.15
C PHE A 78 17.00 -6.29 2.03
N SER A 79 16.71 -6.91 0.90
CA SER A 79 17.45 -6.77 -0.36
C SER A 79 16.48 -6.55 -1.52
N GLU A 80 16.77 -5.57 -2.37
CA GLU A 80 15.98 -5.31 -3.58
C GLU A 80 16.14 -6.40 -4.65
N THR A 81 17.14 -7.25 -4.54
CA THR A 81 17.56 -8.17 -5.59
C THR A 81 17.42 -9.65 -5.23
N ARG A 82 17.14 -9.95 -3.96
CA ARG A 82 17.03 -11.34 -3.50
C ARG A 82 16.04 -11.50 -2.35
N TYR A 83 15.49 -12.69 -2.22
CA TYR A 83 14.67 -13.09 -1.09
C TYR A 83 15.55 -13.34 0.15
N GLU A 84 15.19 -12.74 1.28
CA GLU A 84 15.84 -12.93 2.58
C GLU A 84 14.95 -13.73 3.54
N SER A 85 13.70 -13.31 3.70
CA SER A 85 12.70 -13.99 4.52
C SER A 85 11.29 -13.53 4.16
N ASP A 86 10.27 -14.29 4.54
CA ASP A 86 8.88 -13.90 4.36
C ASP A 86 8.53 -12.64 5.15
N LEU A 87 9.03 -12.49 6.38
CA LEU A 87 8.77 -11.32 7.21
C LEU A 87 9.36 -10.05 6.58
N SER A 88 10.63 -10.08 6.16
CA SER A 88 11.25 -8.91 5.51
C SER A 88 10.58 -8.56 4.19
N SER A 89 10.20 -9.57 3.39
CA SER A 89 9.49 -9.39 2.13
C SER A 89 8.10 -8.77 2.35
N LEU A 90 7.34 -9.21 3.35
CA LEU A 90 6.04 -8.63 3.70
C LEU A 90 6.15 -7.16 4.11
N LEU A 91 7.10 -6.85 5.01
CA LEU A 91 7.31 -5.48 5.48
C LEU A 91 7.75 -4.57 4.33
N ALA A 92 8.71 -5.01 3.51
CA ALA A 92 9.20 -4.25 2.36
C ALA A 92 8.12 -4.05 1.30
N PHE A 93 7.37 -5.09 0.96
CA PHE A 93 6.27 -5.05 0.01
C PHE A 93 5.25 -3.97 0.39
N TYR A 94 4.74 -3.99 1.62
CA TYR A 94 3.74 -3.02 2.04
C TYR A 94 4.31 -1.62 2.25
N SER A 95 5.56 -1.46 2.65
CA SER A 95 6.23 -0.15 2.69
C SER A 95 6.26 0.51 1.31
N LEU A 96 6.60 -0.26 0.27
CA LEU A 96 6.60 0.23 -1.11
C LEU A 96 5.20 0.55 -1.62
N ILE A 97 4.19 -0.25 -1.26
CA ILE A 97 2.79 0.04 -1.60
C ILE A 97 2.35 1.37 -0.97
N ILE A 98 2.60 1.58 0.33
CA ILE A 98 2.25 2.83 1.03
C ILE A 98 2.91 4.03 0.35
N ILE A 99 4.21 3.96 0.06
CA ILE A 99 4.94 5.04 -0.58
C ILE A 99 4.41 5.31 -2.00
N GLY A 100 4.09 4.25 -2.74
CA GLY A 100 3.50 4.37 -4.07
C GLY A 100 2.13 5.05 -4.04
N TYR A 101 1.29 4.63 -3.09
CA TYR A 101 -0.05 5.19 -2.91
C TYR A 101 -0.01 6.67 -2.50
N ASP A 102 0.89 7.02 -1.59
CA ASP A 102 1.13 8.41 -1.18
C ASP A 102 1.55 9.28 -2.37
N LYS A 103 2.52 8.83 -3.16
CA LYS A 103 2.96 9.54 -4.37
C LYS A 103 1.84 9.74 -5.39
N ASP A 104 0.96 8.76 -5.56
CA ASP A 104 -0.17 8.85 -6.48
C ASP A 104 -1.19 9.94 -6.05
N THR A 105 -1.18 10.40 -4.79
CA THR A 105 -1.99 11.54 -4.35
C THR A 105 -1.43 12.89 -4.75
N PHE A 106 -0.14 12.99 -5.08
CA PHE A 106 0.54 14.24 -5.46
C PHE A 106 0.75 14.37 -6.97
N SER A 107 0.84 13.25 -7.69
CA SER A 107 1.01 13.26 -9.14
C SER A 107 0.47 11.97 -9.75
N LYS A 108 -0.15 12.07 -10.92
CA LYS A 108 -0.77 10.93 -11.61
C LYS A 108 0.22 9.81 -11.85
N ASN A 109 -0.07 8.62 -11.33
CA ASN A 109 0.73 7.40 -11.49
C ASN A 109 2.21 7.55 -11.02
N ALA A 110 2.47 8.44 -10.05
CA ALA A 110 3.82 8.69 -9.55
C ALA A 110 4.38 7.52 -8.71
N GLY A 111 3.52 6.64 -8.23
CA GLY A 111 3.88 5.45 -7.45
C GLY A 111 4.37 4.27 -8.28
N ILE A 112 4.37 4.34 -9.63
CA ILE A 112 4.62 3.16 -10.49
C ILE A 112 5.97 2.49 -10.23
N ASN A 113 7.02 3.26 -9.93
CA ASN A 113 8.34 2.70 -9.65
C ASN A 113 8.33 1.86 -8.35
N GLN A 114 7.62 2.32 -7.32
CA GLN A 114 7.47 1.60 -6.06
C GLN A 114 6.64 0.33 -6.26
N TYR A 115 5.57 0.40 -7.03
CA TYR A 115 4.77 -0.77 -7.36
C TYR A 115 5.55 -1.80 -8.16
N ASN A 116 6.36 -1.38 -9.13
CA ASN A 116 7.22 -2.30 -9.88
C ASN A 116 8.26 -2.99 -8.98
N LEU A 117 8.81 -2.29 -7.99
CA LEU A 117 9.72 -2.89 -7.02
C LEU A 117 8.98 -3.86 -6.08
N ALA A 118 7.78 -3.50 -5.61
CA ALA A 118 6.93 -4.40 -4.82
C ALA A 118 6.55 -5.66 -5.62
N LYS A 119 6.29 -5.52 -6.94
CA LYS A 119 6.04 -6.67 -7.82
C LYS A 119 7.23 -7.60 -7.91
N LYS A 120 8.46 -7.08 -8.03
CA LYS A 120 9.67 -7.89 -7.98
C LYS A 120 9.79 -8.66 -6.65
N ILE A 121 9.48 -8.03 -5.51
CA ILE A 121 9.46 -8.71 -4.21
C ILE A 121 8.46 -9.87 -4.23
N LEU A 122 7.26 -9.67 -4.74
CA LEU A 122 6.27 -10.74 -4.88
C LEU A 122 6.80 -11.88 -5.75
N ASP A 123 7.43 -11.55 -6.89
CA ASP A 123 7.92 -12.55 -7.85
C ASP A 123 8.98 -13.47 -7.24
N TYR A 124 10.02 -12.92 -6.54
CA TYR A 124 10.99 -13.83 -5.90
C TYR A 124 10.45 -14.45 -4.62
N SER A 125 9.60 -13.78 -3.87
CA SER A 125 8.99 -14.42 -2.71
C SER A 125 8.10 -15.59 -3.11
N SER A 126 7.38 -15.49 -4.23
CA SER A 126 6.64 -16.64 -4.80
C SER A 126 7.53 -17.80 -5.22
N SER A 127 8.77 -17.52 -5.62
CA SER A 127 9.71 -18.54 -6.11
C SER A 127 10.52 -19.21 -5.00
N PHE A 128 10.84 -18.47 -3.94
CA PHE A 128 11.77 -18.91 -2.89
C PHE A 128 11.11 -19.18 -1.54
N SER A 129 9.92 -18.61 -1.26
CA SER A 129 9.16 -18.93 -0.05
C SER A 129 8.58 -20.33 -0.13
N SER A 130 8.62 -21.06 0.99
CA SER A 130 7.87 -22.30 1.14
C SER A 130 6.37 -22.07 1.33
N SER A 131 5.96 -20.84 1.58
CA SER A 131 4.57 -20.46 1.83
C SER A 131 3.84 -20.13 0.55
N GLN A 132 2.61 -20.62 0.41
CA GLN A 132 1.71 -20.27 -0.71
C GLN A 132 1.07 -18.87 -0.56
N MET A 133 1.42 -18.11 0.46
CA MET A 133 0.80 -16.80 0.72
C MET A 133 1.07 -15.74 -0.35
N TRP A 134 2.08 -15.95 -1.21
CA TRP A 134 2.42 -15.06 -2.33
C TRP A 134 1.68 -15.41 -3.62
N SER A 135 0.91 -16.51 -3.62
CA SER A 135 0.20 -16.99 -4.81
C SER A 135 -1.12 -16.23 -5.05
N PRO A 136 -1.62 -16.22 -6.32
CA PRO A 136 -2.93 -15.63 -6.64
C PRO A 136 -4.11 -16.32 -5.96
N SER A 137 -3.93 -17.59 -5.55
CA SER A 137 -4.97 -18.40 -4.88
C SER A 137 -4.94 -18.28 -3.35
N HIS A 138 -4.03 -17.47 -2.78
CA HIS A 138 -3.96 -17.29 -1.34
C HIS A 138 -5.31 -16.89 -0.74
N ASN A 139 -5.72 -17.58 0.32
CA ASN A 139 -7.03 -17.42 0.99
C ASN A 139 -8.26 -17.66 0.09
N GLY A 140 -8.11 -18.37 -1.02
CA GLY A 140 -9.21 -18.74 -1.91
C GLY A 140 -9.91 -17.58 -2.62
N GLY A 141 -9.35 -16.36 -2.55
CA GLY A 141 -10.02 -15.16 -3.04
C GLY A 141 -9.14 -14.24 -3.86
N ARG A 142 -9.76 -13.18 -4.40
CA ARG A 142 -9.09 -12.12 -5.15
C ARG A 142 -8.63 -10.94 -4.27
N ILE A 143 -8.84 -11.03 -2.95
CA ILE A 143 -8.44 -10.00 -1.97
C ILE A 143 -7.16 -10.50 -1.29
N ASN A 144 -6.02 -10.34 -1.96
CA ASN A 144 -4.70 -10.67 -1.44
C ASN A 144 -3.63 -9.80 -2.10
N LYS A 145 -2.40 -9.88 -1.61
CA LYS A 145 -1.27 -9.07 -2.08
C LYS A 145 -0.90 -9.28 -3.54
N PHE A 146 -1.15 -10.49 -4.10
CA PHE A 146 -0.93 -10.76 -5.51
C PHE A 146 -1.83 -9.87 -6.38
N TRP A 147 -3.14 -9.90 -6.14
CA TRP A 147 -4.10 -9.11 -6.90
C TRP A 147 -3.96 -7.61 -6.61
N LEU A 148 -3.53 -7.24 -5.41
CA LEU A 148 -3.23 -5.85 -5.08
C LEU A 148 -2.16 -5.28 -6.01
N ILE A 149 -1.01 -5.94 -6.11
CA ILE A 149 0.09 -5.42 -6.93
C ILE A 149 -0.18 -5.60 -8.44
N ASP A 150 -0.87 -6.65 -8.85
CA ASP A 150 -1.31 -6.83 -10.23
C ASP A 150 -2.19 -5.63 -10.67
N ASN A 151 -3.16 -5.26 -9.85
CA ASN A 151 -4.04 -4.13 -10.13
C ASN A 151 -3.27 -2.79 -10.12
N LEU A 152 -2.37 -2.57 -9.16
CA LEU A 152 -1.58 -1.34 -9.04
C LEU A 152 -0.59 -1.14 -10.20
N THR A 153 -0.12 -2.20 -10.82
CA THR A 153 0.78 -2.14 -11.99
C THR A 153 0.05 -2.16 -13.33
N SER A 154 -1.22 -2.53 -13.35
CA SER A 154 -2.03 -2.63 -14.56
C SER A 154 -2.47 -1.27 -15.09
N THR A 155 -2.32 -1.06 -16.40
CA THR A 155 -2.83 0.13 -17.09
C THR A 155 -4.36 0.23 -17.04
N ASN A 156 -5.04 -0.88 -16.81
CA ASN A 156 -6.49 -0.94 -16.69
C ASN A 156 -7.05 -0.15 -15.49
N TYR A 157 -6.22 0.17 -14.51
CA TYR A 157 -6.62 0.87 -13.28
C TYR A 157 -6.04 2.29 -13.17
N LEU A 158 -5.46 2.84 -14.25
CA LEU A 158 -4.94 4.21 -14.26
C LEU A 158 -6.00 5.25 -13.91
N SER A 159 -7.25 5.03 -14.36
CA SER A 159 -8.37 5.92 -14.05
C SER A 159 -8.68 5.99 -12.54
N ILE A 160 -8.50 4.90 -11.78
CA ILE A 160 -8.67 4.92 -10.31
C ILE A 160 -7.57 5.75 -9.66
N LYS A 161 -6.33 5.64 -10.12
CA LYS A 161 -5.21 6.45 -9.62
C LYS A 161 -5.40 7.93 -9.94
N GLU A 162 -5.98 8.25 -11.11
CA GLU A 162 -6.33 9.62 -11.46
C GLU A 162 -7.44 10.19 -10.56
N VAL A 163 -8.44 9.38 -10.20
CA VAL A 163 -9.43 9.75 -9.19
C VAL A 163 -8.77 10.06 -7.85
N ASN A 164 -7.86 9.19 -7.38
CA ASN A 164 -7.12 9.38 -6.13
C ASN A 164 -6.34 10.71 -6.13
N TYR A 165 -5.62 11.00 -7.20
CA TYR A 165 -4.91 12.27 -7.41
C TYR A 165 -5.86 13.47 -7.35
N ASN A 166 -6.95 13.45 -8.12
CA ASN A 166 -7.89 14.58 -8.19
C ASN A 166 -8.62 14.79 -6.86
N TYR A 167 -9.01 13.73 -6.19
CA TYR A 167 -9.67 13.79 -4.89
C TYR A 167 -8.77 14.44 -3.82
N HIS A 168 -7.49 14.07 -3.77
CA HIS A 168 -6.57 14.59 -2.76
C HIS A 168 -6.00 15.97 -3.14
N LEU A 169 -5.21 16.06 -4.22
CA LEU A 169 -4.49 17.29 -4.52
C LEU A 169 -5.40 18.40 -5.03
N ASN A 170 -6.28 18.07 -5.98
CA ASN A 170 -7.18 19.05 -6.59
C ASN A 170 -8.48 19.25 -5.79
N GLY A 171 -8.76 18.37 -4.83
CA GLY A 171 -9.92 18.42 -3.95
C GLY A 171 -9.55 18.82 -2.53
N LEU A 172 -9.19 17.87 -1.69
CA LEU A 172 -8.99 18.09 -0.25
C LEU A 172 -7.96 19.18 0.05
N ASP A 173 -6.83 19.23 -0.67
CA ASP A 173 -5.76 20.21 -0.43
C ASP A 173 -6.16 21.65 -0.82
N LEU A 174 -7.20 21.85 -1.62
CA LEU A 174 -7.73 23.17 -1.98
C LEU A 174 -8.80 23.68 -1.02
N LEU A 175 -9.32 22.85 -0.09
CA LEU A 175 -10.45 23.22 0.76
C LEU A 175 -10.25 24.53 1.55
N VAL A 176 -9.02 24.81 1.97
CA VAL A 176 -8.70 26.03 2.73
C VAL A 176 -8.53 27.25 1.83
N SER A 177 -8.02 27.08 0.62
CA SER A 177 -7.69 28.18 -0.30
C SER A 177 -8.81 28.53 -1.28
N ASP A 178 -9.59 27.54 -1.74
CA ASP A 178 -10.70 27.71 -2.69
C ASP A 178 -11.72 26.58 -2.47
N ASP A 179 -12.62 26.78 -1.52
CA ASP A 179 -13.56 25.74 -1.08
C ASP A 179 -14.60 25.38 -2.15
N ILE A 180 -14.99 26.34 -3.00
CA ILE A 180 -15.96 26.10 -4.09
C ILE A 180 -15.34 25.18 -5.13
N LYS A 181 -14.13 25.52 -5.58
CA LYS A 181 -13.40 24.70 -6.57
C LYS A 181 -13.04 23.32 -5.99
N ALA A 182 -12.61 23.27 -4.73
CA ALA A 182 -12.30 22.02 -4.04
C ALA A 182 -13.51 21.08 -4.01
N LYS A 183 -14.67 21.57 -3.59
CA LYS A 183 -15.92 20.79 -3.56
C LYS A 183 -16.33 20.29 -4.94
N THR A 184 -16.23 21.14 -5.96
CA THR A 184 -16.49 20.75 -7.35
C THR A 184 -15.57 19.62 -7.79
N ASN A 185 -14.26 19.74 -7.56
CA ASN A 185 -13.28 18.73 -7.94
C ASN A 185 -13.48 17.39 -7.18
N ILE A 186 -13.85 17.45 -5.90
CA ILE A 186 -14.21 16.26 -5.10
C ILE A 186 -15.42 15.56 -5.71
N ILE A 187 -16.48 16.30 -6.03
CA ILE A 187 -17.69 15.74 -6.65
C ILE A 187 -17.34 15.08 -7.99
N ASP A 188 -16.57 15.76 -8.84
CA ASP A 188 -16.16 15.24 -10.14
C ASP A 188 -15.30 13.96 -10.00
N ALA A 189 -14.39 13.93 -9.03
CA ALA A 189 -13.60 12.73 -8.74
C ALA A 189 -14.49 11.55 -8.32
N LEU A 190 -15.46 11.78 -7.42
CA LEU A 190 -16.40 10.75 -6.96
C LEU A 190 -17.34 10.28 -8.08
N LEU A 191 -17.82 11.17 -8.95
CA LEU A 191 -18.63 10.81 -10.12
C LEU A 191 -17.82 9.98 -11.12
N ASN A 192 -16.55 10.30 -11.32
CA ASN A 192 -15.66 9.50 -12.16
C ASN A 192 -15.40 8.11 -11.53
N PHE A 193 -15.22 8.04 -10.22
CA PHE A 193 -15.10 6.78 -9.50
C PHE A 193 -16.36 5.90 -9.66
N GLU A 194 -17.56 6.48 -9.55
CA GLU A 194 -18.82 5.77 -9.76
C GLU A 194 -18.90 5.19 -11.18
N LYS A 195 -18.51 5.94 -12.21
CA LYS A 195 -18.46 5.43 -13.59
C LYS A 195 -17.52 4.24 -13.71
N ILE A 196 -16.33 4.31 -13.13
CA ILE A 196 -15.36 3.20 -13.14
C ILE A 196 -15.96 1.98 -12.43
N ASN A 197 -16.63 2.18 -11.29
CA ASN A 197 -17.29 1.10 -10.56
C ASN A 197 -18.38 0.38 -11.36
N ARG A 198 -19.12 1.08 -12.20
CA ARG A 198 -20.11 0.47 -13.11
C ARG A 198 -19.49 -0.44 -14.16
N PHE A 199 -18.30 -0.08 -14.68
CA PHE A 199 -17.59 -0.90 -15.67
C PHE A 199 -16.79 -2.05 -15.05
N ARG A 200 -16.33 -1.92 -13.82
CA ARG A 200 -15.49 -2.89 -13.10
C ARG A 200 -15.91 -3.01 -11.64
N PRO A 201 -17.10 -3.54 -11.38
CA PRO A 201 -17.64 -3.63 -10.02
C PRO A 201 -16.75 -4.51 -9.14
N ASN A 202 -16.62 -4.14 -7.87
CA ASN A 202 -15.90 -4.89 -6.82
C ASN A 202 -14.41 -5.12 -7.12
N SER A 203 -13.75 -4.20 -7.84
CA SER A 203 -12.28 -4.29 -7.97
C SER A 203 -11.62 -4.04 -6.61
N LEU A 204 -10.48 -4.68 -6.38
CA LEU A 204 -9.73 -4.55 -5.13
C LEU A 204 -9.33 -3.09 -4.85
N LEU A 205 -8.90 -2.34 -5.88
CA LEU A 205 -8.52 -0.93 -5.70
C LEU A 205 -9.71 -0.04 -5.32
N GLN A 206 -10.92 -0.37 -5.73
CA GLN A 206 -12.13 0.34 -5.30
C GLN A 206 -12.39 0.14 -3.81
N GLN A 207 -12.17 -1.07 -3.29
CA GLN A 207 -12.34 -1.37 -1.87
C GLN A 207 -11.29 -0.69 -0.99
N ILE A 208 -10.12 -0.41 -1.53
CA ILE A 208 -9.03 0.29 -0.82
C ILE A 208 -9.26 1.80 -0.80
N PHE A 209 -9.87 2.37 -1.85
CA PHE A 209 -10.12 3.81 -1.97
C PHE A 209 -11.15 4.32 -0.95
N PHE A 210 -12.08 3.50 -0.52
CA PHE A 210 -13.09 3.77 0.50
C PHE A 210 -12.88 2.91 1.75
#